data_66b01b179477c43263c116737c5b335e
#
_entry.id   66b01b179477c43263c116737c5b335e
#
_cell.length_a   1.000
_cell.length_b   1.000
_cell.length_c   1.000
_cell.angle_alpha   90.00
_cell.angle_beta   90.00
_cell.angle_gamma   90.00
#
_symmetry.space_group_name_H-M   'P 1'
#
loop_
_entity.id
_entity.type
_entity.pdbx_description
1 polymer ?
#
loop_
_entity_poly.entity_id
_entity_poly.type
_entity_poly.pdbx_seq_one_letter_code
_entity_poly.pdbx_strand_id
1 'polypeptide(L)'
;MAFLTLALTGTILNNHFLFYTSWADLFGGTAPAKTISVGTAKAALAGPVSGPGLGVSASTAIPPPLPRPGQRLQRYSVTSPSQPGAAEVLVQLPVGYDPASPRRYPVVLGLHGYPSSPQSYLNAGLGDAQDQATSRRLLAPSILVIPQINVPRGLDTECVDTATGTPNVETWLTRDLPRWVLQHFPVRTDRGSWAAVGYSFGGWCAASAAMRHPDVFGAAIVLQGYFRPDFGSAAPPAGVDLRGYDLVAAAKRTPAAVSIWMATSREDRLSYPSSAQFLAAARPPTHVTAAVLPRGGHRNAVWQPLIPQAMSWLGATLPGFHA
;
A
#
# COMPACT_ATOMS: atom_id res chain seq x y z
N MET A 1 -22.98 24.18 -27.30
CA MET A 1 -22.20 24.71 -26.17
C MET A 1 -21.91 23.63 -25.11
N ALA A 2 -22.89 22.97 -24.51
CA ALA A 2 -22.66 21.94 -23.45
C ALA A 2 -21.69 20.81 -23.84
N PHE A 3 -21.75 20.31 -25.08
CA PHE A 3 -20.89 19.22 -25.57
C PHE A 3 -19.40 19.67 -25.67
N LEU A 4 -19.16 20.90 -26.11
CA LEU A 4 -17.81 21.47 -26.19
C LEU A 4 -17.20 21.67 -24.79
N THR A 5 -18.00 22.13 -23.85
CA THR A 5 -17.57 22.33 -22.44
C THR A 5 -17.23 20.99 -21.78
N LEU A 6 -18.04 19.95 -22.00
CA LEU A 6 -17.78 18.60 -21.47
C LEU A 6 -16.49 18.00 -22.06
N ALA A 7 -16.29 18.14 -23.37
CA ALA A 7 -15.07 17.66 -24.04
C ALA A 7 -13.83 18.39 -23.55
N LEU A 8 -13.90 19.72 -23.41
CA LEU A 8 -12.78 20.54 -22.90
C LEU A 8 -12.46 20.19 -21.45
N THR A 9 -13.45 20.10 -20.58
CA THR A 9 -13.28 19.71 -19.16
C THR A 9 -12.71 18.30 -19.05
N GLY A 10 -13.22 17.34 -19.85
CA GLY A 10 -12.70 15.99 -19.91
C GLY A 10 -11.23 15.93 -20.36
N THR A 11 -10.85 16.74 -21.35
CA THR A 11 -9.47 16.82 -21.83
C THR A 11 -8.54 17.44 -20.78
N ILE A 12 -8.97 18.49 -20.08
CA ILE A 12 -8.20 19.13 -19.01
C ILE A 12 -7.98 18.16 -17.85
N LEU A 13 -9.04 17.48 -17.40
CA LEU A 13 -8.96 16.47 -16.36
C LEU A 13 -8.07 15.30 -16.77
N ASN A 14 -8.21 14.82 -18.01
CA ASN A 14 -7.35 13.74 -18.50
C ASN A 14 -5.88 14.16 -18.57
N ASN A 15 -5.58 15.37 -19.03
CA ASN A 15 -4.20 15.87 -19.11
C ASN A 15 -3.58 16.10 -17.72
N HIS A 16 -4.40 16.45 -16.74
CA HIS A 16 -3.92 16.65 -15.36
C HIS A 16 -3.64 15.30 -14.66
N PHE A 17 -4.57 14.35 -14.78
CA PHE A 17 -4.47 13.05 -14.10
C PHE A 17 -3.90 11.92 -14.97
N LEU A 18 -3.67 12.16 -16.26
CA LEU A 18 -3.10 11.19 -17.21
C LEU A 18 -3.87 9.85 -17.27
N PHE A 19 -5.20 9.89 -17.13
CA PHE A 19 -6.02 8.68 -17.12
C PHE A 19 -5.93 7.89 -18.42
N TYR A 20 -5.97 8.57 -19.57
CA TYR A 20 -5.90 7.96 -20.89
C TYR A 20 -4.76 8.60 -21.68
N THR A 21 -3.91 7.78 -22.27
CA THR A 21 -2.73 8.23 -23.01
C THR A 21 -3.00 8.39 -24.51
N SER A 22 -4.05 7.71 -25.02
CA SER A 22 -4.44 7.74 -26.44
C SER A 22 -5.90 7.26 -26.62
N TRP A 23 -6.46 7.47 -27.81
CA TRP A 23 -7.75 6.89 -28.19
C TRP A 23 -7.74 5.35 -28.16
N ALA A 24 -6.62 4.73 -28.53
CA ALA A 24 -6.45 3.29 -28.40
C ALA A 24 -6.49 2.82 -26.94
N ASP A 25 -5.98 3.61 -26.01
CA ASP A 25 -6.07 3.32 -24.57
C ASP A 25 -7.49 3.52 -24.01
N LEU A 26 -8.26 4.46 -24.57
CA LEU A 26 -9.66 4.69 -24.18
C LEU A 26 -10.59 3.55 -24.66
N PHE A 27 -10.38 3.04 -25.88
CA PHE A 27 -11.25 2.06 -26.52
C PHE A 27 -10.62 0.66 -26.63
N GLY A 28 -9.34 0.51 -26.31
CA GLY A 28 -8.61 -0.75 -26.39
C GLY A 28 -8.61 -1.54 -25.09
N GLY A 29 -8.54 -2.85 -25.20
CA GLY A 29 -8.32 -3.72 -24.04
C GLY A 29 -6.88 -3.62 -23.50
N THR A 30 -6.69 -4.05 -22.26
CA THR A 30 -5.37 -4.17 -21.65
C THR A 30 -4.57 -5.29 -22.33
N ALA A 31 -3.38 -4.95 -22.85
CA ALA A 31 -2.46 -5.96 -23.34
C ALA A 31 -1.84 -6.76 -22.18
N PRO A 32 -1.42 -8.03 -22.40
CA PRO A 32 -0.84 -8.83 -21.34
C PRO A 32 0.41 -8.18 -20.74
N ALA A 33 0.54 -8.25 -19.42
CA ALA A 33 1.69 -7.74 -18.70
C ALA A 33 2.90 -8.65 -18.90
N LYS A 34 4.10 -8.05 -19.05
CA LYS A 34 5.37 -8.77 -18.96
C LYS A 34 5.78 -8.86 -17.49
N THR A 35 6.00 -10.09 -17.01
CA THR A 35 6.53 -10.31 -15.66
C THR A 35 8.05 -10.25 -15.66
N ILE A 36 8.62 -9.49 -14.71
CA ILE A 36 10.05 -9.36 -14.47
C ILE A 36 10.29 -9.64 -12.98
N SER A 37 11.30 -10.45 -12.66
CA SER A 37 11.65 -10.77 -11.27
C SER A 37 13.12 -10.47 -10.99
N VAL A 38 13.40 -9.94 -9.78
CA VAL A 38 14.73 -9.66 -9.24
C VAL A 38 14.84 -10.25 -7.84
N GLY A 39 15.89 -11.00 -7.55
CA GLY A 39 16.06 -11.64 -6.24
C GLY A 39 15.08 -12.78 -5.98
N THR A 40 14.99 -13.21 -4.72
CA THR A 40 14.05 -14.24 -4.26
C THR A 40 13.39 -13.83 -2.94
N ALA A 41 12.15 -14.26 -2.71
CA ALA A 41 11.45 -14.02 -1.46
C ALA A 41 12.19 -14.60 -0.25
N LYS A 42 12.82 -15.78 -0.40
CA LYS A 42 13.64 -16.40 0.65
C LYS A 42 14.81 -15.51 1.06
N ALA A 43 15.53 -14.91 0.10
CA ALA A 43 16.64 -13.99 0.39
C ALA A 43 16.14 -12.69 1.07
N ALA A 44 15.00 -12.17 0.64
CA ALA A 44 14.38 -11.00 1.25
C ALA A 44 13.98 -11.25 2.71
N LEU A 45 13.38 -12.41 3.01
CA LEU A 45 12.97 -12.75 4.38
C LEU A 45 14.16 -13.06 5.30
N ALA A 46 15.23 -13.66 4.77
CA ALA A 46 16.45 -13.98 5.52
C ALA A 46 17.43 -12.82 5.64
N GLY A 47 17.24 -11.74 4.88
CA GLY A 47 18.14 -10.59 4.88
C GLY A 47 18.11 -9.84 6.22
N PRO A 48 19.19 -9.10 6.54
CA PRO A 48 19.28 -8.34 7.77
C PRO A 48 18.22 -7.22 7.78
N VAL A 49 17.59 -7.04 8.93
CA VAL A 49 16.68 -5.92 9.19
C VAL A 49 17.17 -5.13 10.40
N SER A 50 17.07 -3.82 10.31
CA SER A 50 17.38 -2.91 11.42
C SER A 50 16.07 -2.23 11.83
N GLY A 51 15.83 -2.17 13.13
CA GLY A 51 14.65 -1.53 13.70
C GLY A 51 14.14 -2.27 14.94
N PRO A 52 13.31 -1.63 15.74
CA PRO A 52 12.77 -2.20 16.98
C PRO A 52 11.70 -3.28 16.72
N GLY A 53 11.33 -3.51 15.45
CA GLY A 53 10.18 -4.32 15.09
C GLY A 53 8.88 -3.74 15.65
N LEU A 54 7.81 -4.54 15.66
CA LEU A 54 6.56 -4.11 16.29
C LEU A 54 6.63 -4.07 17.82
N GLY A 55 7.75 -4.52 18.42
CA GLY A 55 8.24 -4.23 19.79
C GLY A 55 7.21 -4.28 20.92
N VAL A 56 6.12 -5.03 20.76
CA VAL A 56 5.04 -5.09 21.74
C VAL A 56 5.17 -6.39 22.51
N SER A 57 5.56 -6.29 23.76
CA SER A 57 5.14 -7.29 24.74
C SER A 57 3.63 -7.47 24.55
N ALA A 58 3.19 -8.69 24.37
CA ALA A 58 1.76 -8.99 24.25
C ALA A 58 1.03 -8.26 25.38
N SER A 59 0.29 -7.23 25.05
CA SER A 59 -0.52 -6.51 26.03
C SER A 59 -1.49 -7.52 26.63
N THR A 60 -1.47 -7.67 27.94
CA THR A 60 -2.48 -8.41 28.69
C THR A 60 -3.79 -7.63 28.76
N ALA A 61 -3.84 -6.43 28.18
CA ALA A 61 -5.06 -5.65 28.09
C ALA A 61 -6.06 -6.39 27.21
N ILE A 62 -7.24 -6.64 27.75
CA ILE A 62 -8.38 -7.15 27.00
C ILE A 62 -8.70 -6.13 25.90
N PRO A 63 -8.64 -6.50 24.62
CA PRO A 63 -8.99 -5.58 23.56
C PRO A 63 -10.41 -5.04 23.80
N PRO A 64 -10.69 -3.75 23.59
CA PRO A 64 -12.04 -3.26 23.70
C PRO A 64 -12.95 -4.06 22.77
N PRO A 65 -14.20 -4.34 23.18
CA PRO A 65 -15.13 -5.12 22.36
C PRO A 65 -15.29 -4.43 21.00
N LEU A 66 -15.36 -5.24 19.95
CA LEU A 66 -15.61 -4.72 18.61
C LEU A 66 -16.92 -3.89 18.63
N PRO A 67 -16.97 -2.69 18.01
CA PRO A 67 -18.11 -1.79 18.10
C PRO A 67 -19.43 -2.41 17.62
N ARG A 68 -19.35 -3.43 16.77
CA ARG A 68 -20.53 -4.12 16.20
C ARG A 68 -20.24 -5.60 16.01
N PRO A 69 -20.64 -6.45 16.97
CA PRO A 69 -20.52 -7.89 16.82
C PRO A 69 -21.19 -8.41 15.54
N GLY A 70 -20.53 -9.33 14.82
CA GLY A 70 -21.04 -9.92 13.58
C GLY A 70 -20.84 -9.06 12.32
N GLN A 71 -20.48 -7.79 12.43
CA GLN A 71 -20.21 -6.94 11.28
C GLN A 71 -18.72 -7.01 10.90
N ARG A 72 -18.41 -7.49 9.69
CA ARG A 72 -17.03 -7.67 9.22
C ARG A 72 -16.30 -6.34 8.95
N LEU A 73 -16.99 -5.36 8.40
CA LEU A 73 -16.43 -4.03 8.16
C LEU A 73 -16.68 -3.14 9.36
N GLN A 74 -15.63 -2.77 10.06
CA GLN A 74 -15.63 -1.91 11.23
C GLN A 74 -15.08 -0.52 10.86
N ARG A 75 -15.59 0.52 11.51
CA ARG A 75 -15.13 1.90 11.32
C ARG A 75 -14.69 2.48 12.66
N TYR A 76 -13.48 3.01 12.70
CA TYR A 76 -12.90 3.61 13.89
C TYR A 76 -12.47 5.05 13.62
N SER A 77 -12.43 5.84 14.67
CA SER A 77 -11.80 7.16 14.71
C SER A 77 -10.62 7.03 15.67
N VAL A 78 -9.41 7.03 15.12
CA VAL A 78 -8.18 6.75 15.87
C VAL A 78 -7.39 8.03 16.03
N THR A 79 -7.07 8.38 17.28
CA THR A 79 -6.16 9.48 17.60
C THR A 79 -4.74 8.97 17.75
N SER A 80 -3.77 9.76 17.29
CA SER A 80 -2.35 9.46 17.40
C SER A 80 -1.55 10.75 17.58
N PRO A 81 -0.46 10.74 18.36
CA PRO A 81 0.46 11.89 18.43
C PRO A 81 1.05 12.30 17.08
N SER A 82 1.10 11.35 16.11
CA SER A 82 1.63 11.58 14.76
C SER A 82 0.64 12.28 13.82
N GLN A 83 -0.62 12.48 14.24
CA GLN A 83 -1.65 13.08 13.40
C GLN A 83 -2.21 14.37 14.03
N PRO A 84 -2.59 15.37 13.22
CA PRO A 84 -3.14 16.62 13.74
C PRO A 84 -4.56 16.48 14.31
N GLY A 85 -5.16 15.29 14.17
CA GLY A 85 -6.51 14.97 14.64
C GLY A 85 -6.80 13.48 14.51
N ALA A 86 -8.04 13.10 14.78
CA ALA A 86 -8.46 11.72 14.62
C ALA A 86 -8.50 11.31 13.14
N ALA A 87 -7.87 10.19 12.83
CA ALA A 87 -7.90 9.58 11.50
C ALA A 87 -8.98 8.50 11.42
N GLU A 88 -9.71 8.47 10.31
CA GLU A 88 -10.62 7.36 10.01
C GLU A 88 -9.79 6.10 9.70
N VAL A 89 -10.18 4.97 10.29
CA VAL A 89 -9.61 3.65 10.02
C VAL A 89 -10.76 2.67 9.75
N LEU A 90 -10.79 2.09 8.56
CA LEU A 90 -11.65 0.94 8.26
C LEU A 90 -10.88 -0.34 8.54
N VAL A 91 -11.54 -1.30 9.16
CA VAL A 91 -10.99 -2.64 9.40
C VAL A 91 -11.96 -3.67 8.84
N GLN A 92 -11.51 -4.43 7.85
CA GLN A 92 -12.27 -5.57 7.33
C GLN A 92 -11.74 -6.86 7.96
N LEU A 93 -12.59 -7.51 8.74
CA LEU A 93 -12.30 -8.80 9.36
C LEU A 93 -12.43 -9.93 8.32
N PRO A 94 -11.63 -10.99 8.40
CA PRO A 94 -11.76 -12.12 7.48
C PRO A 94 -13.10 -12.84 7.61
N VAL A 95 -13.50 -13.55 6.57
CA VAL A 95 -14.67 -14.42 6.64
C VAL A 95 -14.44 -15.48 7.70
N GLY A 96 -15.45 -15.73 8.56
CA GLY A 96 -15.34 -16.66 9.67
C GLY A 96 -14.47 -16.16 10.84
N TYR A 97 -14.28 -14.84 10.95
CA TYR A 97 -13.63 -14.28 12.13
C TYR A 97 -14.41 -14.60 13.40
N ASP A 98 -13.71 -15.18 14.36
CA ASP A 98 -14.25 -15.47 15.69
C ASP A 98 -13.35 -14.80 16.74
N PRO A 99 -13.86 -13.82 17.50
CA PRO A 99 -13.10 -13.13 18.53
C PRO A 99 -12.70 -14.06 19.71
N ALA A 100 -13.42 -15.17 19.92
CA ALA A 100 -13.09 -16.16 20.95
C ALA A 100 -12.01 -17.15 20.51
N SER A 101 -11.68 -17.19 19.21
CA SER A 101 -10.65 -18.08 18.67
C SER A 101 -9.24 -17.66 19.13
N PRO A 102 -8.37 -18.62 19.51
CA PRO A 102 -6.97 -18.33 19.81
C PRO A 102 -6.14 -17.97 18.56
N ARG A 103 -6.76 -18.01 17.38
CA ARG A 103 -6.10 -17.73 16.10
C ARG A 103 -5.61 -16.29 16.04
N ARG A 104 -4.35 -16.10 15.60
CA ARG A 104 -3.79 -14.80 15.27
C ARG A 104 -3.66 -14.65 13.77
N TYR A 105 -4.08 -13.50 13.26
CA TYR A 105 -4.21 -13.21 11.85
C TYR A 105 -3.02 -12.40 11.33
N PRO A 106 -2.55 -12.62 10.09
CA PRO A 106 -1.68 -11.66 9.42
C PRO A 106 -2.47 -10.40 9.08
N VAL A 107 -1.75 -9.31 8.80
CA VAL A 107 -2.31 -7.98 8.56
C VAL A 107 -1.94 -7.47 7.17
N VAL A 108 -2.94 -7.02 6.44
CA VAL A 108 -2.78 -6.20 5.24
C VAL A 108 -3.07 -4.75 5.61
N LEU A 109 -2.08 -3.86 5.48
CA LEU A 109 -2.27 -2.42 5.56
C LEU A 109 -2.67 -1.90 4.18
N GLY A 110 -3.93 -1.49 4.01
CA GLY A 110 -4.50 -1.02 2.75
C GLY A 110 -4.39 0.50 2.60
N LEU A 111 -3.74 1.00 1.55
CA LEU A 111 -3.44 2.41 1.35
C LEU A 111 -4.08 2.93 0.07
N HIS A 112 -4.98 3.92 0.22
CA HIS A 112 -5.75 4.50 -0.88
C HIS A 112 -4.94 5.53 -1.68
N GLY A 113 -5.40 5.89 -2.89
CA GLY A 113 -4.81 6.94 -3.71
C GLY A 113 -5.11 8.36 -3.18
N TYR A 114 -4.61 9.38 -3.87
CA TYR A 114 -4.86 10.80 -3.57
C TYR A 114 -5.54 11.49 -4.78
N PRO A 115 -6.48 12.40 -4.55
CA PRO A 115 -7.20 12.69 -3.30
C PRO A 115 -8.33 11.67 -3.08
N SER A 116 -8.29 10.93 -1.96
CA SER A 116 -9.22 9.83 -1.76
C SER A 116 -9.48 9.52 -0.27
N SER A 117 -10.05 8.36 0.04
CA SER A 117 -10.40 7.94 1.40
C SER A 117 -10.26 6.43 1.58
N PRO A 118 -10.31 5.92 2.82
CA PRO A 118 -10.30 4.48 3.08
C PRO A 118 -11.38 3.71 2.32
N GLN A 119 -12.57 4.29 2.16
CA GLN A 119 -13.66 3.67 1.39
C GLN A 119 -13.29 3.43 -0.08
N SER A 120 -12.49 4.31 -0.67
CA SER A 120 -12.06 4.19 -2.06
C SER A 120 -11.17 2.98 -2.30
N TYR A 121 -10.42 2.52 -1.29
CA TYR A 121 -9.65 1.28 -1.36
C TYR A 121 -10.58 0.06 -1.54
N LEU A 122 -11.68 0.02 -0.79
CA LEU A 122 -12.70 -1.02 -0.94
C LEU A 122 -13.43 -0.92 -2.28
N ASN A 123 -13.82 0.29 -2.69
CA ASN A 123 -14.49 0.53 -3.98
C ASN A 123 -13.59 0.15 -5.19
N ALA A 124 -12.27 0.15 -5.01
CA ALA A 124 -11.32 -0.34 -6.01
C ALA A 124 -11.26 -1.89 -6.09
N GLY A 125 -12.01 -2.62 -5.25
CA GLY A 125 -12.13 -4.07 -5.29
C GLY A 125 -11.03 -4.82 -4.53
N LEU A 126 -10.16 -4.13 -3.80
CA LEU A 126 -9.01 -4.75 -3.12
C LEU A 126 -9.43 -5.62 -1.93
N GLY A 127 -10.46 -5.20 -1.18
CA GLY A 127 -11.02 -5.99 -0.09
C GLY A 127 -11.68 -7.29 -0.59
N ASP A 128 -12.46 -7.19 -1.66
CA ASP A 128 -13.12 -8.35 -2.31
C ASP A 128 -12.10 -9.32 -2.89
N ALA A 129 -11.02 -8.80 -3.49
CA ALA A 129 -9.96 -9.64 -4.04
C ALA A 129 -9.20 -10.40 -2.95
N GLN A 130 -8.99 -9.79 -1.77
CA GLN A 130 -8.43 -10.47 -0.60
C GLN A 130 -9.34 -11.61 -0.14
N ASP A 131 -10.65 -11.38 -0.03
CA ASP A 131 -11.63 -12.41 0.33
C ASP A 131 -11.68 -13.54 -0.72
N GLN A 132 -11.65 -13.21 -2.02
CA GLN A 132 -11.61 -14.18 -3.10
C GLN A 132 -10.32 -15.02 -3.08
N ALA A 133 -9.16 -14.42 -2.84
CA ALA A 133 -7.91 -15.16 -2.71
C ALA A 133 -7.95 -16.11 -1.51
N THR A 134 -8.54 -15.68 -0.40
CA THR A 134 -8.74 -16.52 0.79
C THR A 134 -9.68 -17.69 0.52
N SER A 135 -10.82 -17.45 -0.15
CA SER A 135 -11.78 -18.52 -0.48
C SER A 135 -11.20 -19.58 -1.40
N ARG A 136 -10.25 -19.18 -2.27
CA ARG A 136 -9.52 -20.07 -3.17
C ARG A 136 -8.28 -20.72 -2.53
N ARG A 137 -8.02 -20.47 -1.25
CA ARG A 137 -6.84 -20.96 -0.52
C ARG A 137 -5.51 -20.51 -1.17
N LEU A 138 -5.49 -19.32 -1.72
CA LEU A 138 -4.30 -18.67 -2.27
C LEU A 138 -3.70 -17.66 -1.30
N LEU A 139 -4.45 -17.29 -0.26
CA LEU A 139 -4.07 -16.34 0.78
C LEU A 139 -4.69 -16.78 2.12
N ALA A 140 -3.93 -16.77 3.20
CA ALA A 140 -4.47 -17.01 4.52
C ALA A 140 -5.52 -15.94 4.90
N PRO A 141 -6.58 -16.30 5.67
CA PRO A 141 -7.48 -15.30 6.24
C PRO A 141 -6.69 -14.24 7.00
N SER A 142 -6.86 -12.97 6.63
CA SER A 142 -6.07 -11.85 7.13
C SER A 142 -6.95 -10.65 7.46
N ILE A 143 -6.54 -9.84 8.44
CA ILE A 143 -7.22 -8.60 8.79
C ILE A 143 -6.72 -7.50 7.85
N LEU A 144 -7.65 -6.79 7.19
CA LEU A 144 -7.36 -5.65 6.34
C LEU A 144 -7.61 -4.36 7.12
N VAL A 145 -6.59 -3.54 7.26
CA VAL A 145 -6.63 -2.24 7.97
C VAL A 145 -6.41 -1.12 6.96
N ILE A 146 -7.36 -0.21 6.83
CA ILE A 146 -7.34 0.84 5.82
C ILE A 146 -7.44 2.20 6.52
N PRO A 147 -6.31 2.86 6.82
CA PRO A 147 -6.30 4.18 7.44
C PRO A 147 -6.55 5.30 6.42
N GLN A 148 -7.06 6.42 6.89
CA GLN A 148 -6.92 7.71 6.22
C GLN A 148 -5.44 8.12 6.28
N ILE A 149 -4.83 8.41 5.11
CA ILE A 149 -3.40 8.72 4.98
C ILE A 149 -3.11 10.17 4.58
N ASN A 150 -4.15 10.93 4.29
CA ASN A 150 -4.09 12.38 4.08
C ASN A 150 -4.96 13.08 5.13
N VAL A 151 -4.35 13.39 6.26
CA VAL A 151 -4.99 14.07 7.40
C VAL A 151 -4.32 15.42 7.61
N PRO A 152 -5.09 16.53 7.55
CA PRO A 152 -6.51 16.62 7.20
C PRO A 152 -6.81 16.18 5.75
N ARG A 153 -8.05 15.83 5.47
CA ARG A 153 -8.46 15.42 4.12
C ARG A 153 -8.08 16.47 3.08
N GLY A 154 -7.55 16.00 1.93
CA GLY A 154 -7.12 16.87 0.84
C GLY A 154 -5.69 17.41 0.99
N LEU A 155 -5.01 17.13 2.10
CA LEU A 155 -3.59 17.42 2.21
C LEU A 155 -2.79 16.32 1.50
N ASP A 156 -1.94 16.72 0.57
CA ASP A 156 -0.94 15.83 0.01
C ASP A 156 0.20 15.67 1.00
N THR A 157 0.26 14.50 1.64
CA THR A 157 1.24 14.22 2.68
C THR A 157 2.47 13.48 2.17
N GLU A 158 2.39 12.92 0.95
CA GLU A 158 3.38 12.00 0.42
C GLU A 158 3.89 10.96 1.44
N CYS A 159 3.06 10.65 2.44
CA CYS A 159 3.37 9.71 3.53
C CYS A 159 4.73 9.95 4.19
N VAL A 160 5.19 11.20 4.22
CA VAL A 160 6.43 11.59 4.89
C VAL A 160 6.13 12.14 6.29
N ASP A 161 7.14 12.14 7.14
CA ASP A 161 7.09 12.85 8.41
C ASP A 161 7.56 14.29 8.22
N THR A 162 6.89 15.24 8.86
CA THR A 162 7.31 16.65 8.88
C THR A 162 8.48 16.86 9.83
N ALA A 163 9.32 17.85 9.55
CA ALA A 163 10.45 18.17 10.44
C ALA A 163 9.99 18.72 11.80
N THR A 164 8.84 19.36 11.84
CA THR A 164 8.25 19.93 13.06
C THR A 164 6.74 19.78 13.05
N GLY A 165 6.16 19.35 14.16
CA GLY A 165 4.70 19.22 14.30
C GLY A 165 4.13 17.99 13.62
N THR A 166 2.94 18.12 13.04
CA THR A 166 2.15 17.06 12.37
C THR A 166 1.62 17.56 11.03
N PRO A 167 1.28 16.68 10.08
CA PRO A 167 1.22 15.22 10.20
C PRO A 167 2.59 14.55 10.06
N ASN A 168 2.78 13.43 10.77
CA ASN A 168 3.91 12.51 10.62
C ASN A 168 3.37 11.16 10.13
N VAL A 169 3.16 11.07 8.82
CA VAL A 169 2.38 9.96 8.24
C VAL A 169 3.20 8.68 8.15
N GLU A 170 4.52 8.76 7.92
CA GLU A 170 5.39 7.59 8.02
C GLU A 170 5.30 6.98 9.43
N THR A 171 5.48 7.79 10.47
CA THR A 171 5.36 7.36 11.87
C THR A 171 3.96 6.79 12.18
N TRP A 172 2.91 7.43 11.65
CA TRP A 172 1.54 6.93 11.78
C TRP A 172 1.39 5.51 11.21
N LEU A 173 1.82 5.29 9.99
CA LEU A 173 1.63 4.03 9.28
C LEU A 173 2.52 2.89 9.79
N THR A 174 3.71 3.21 10.31
CA THR A 174 4.73 2.20 10.61
C THR A 174 4.94 1.95 12.10
N ARG A 175 4.41 2.81 12.96
CA ARG A 175 4.53 2.70 14.41
C ARG A 175 3.20 2.78 15.15
N ASP A 176 2.47 3.90 15.00
CA ASP A 176 1.33 4.17 15.87
C ASP A 176 0.10 3.35 15.49
N LEU A 177 -0.22 3.26 14.21
CA LEU A 177 -1.31 2.42 13.72
C LEU A 177 -1.04 0.91 13.94
N PRO A 178 0.14 0.36 13.63
CA PRO A 178 0.44 -1.03 13.98
C PRO A 178 0.31 -1.33 15.48
N ARG A 179 0.73 -0.44 16.35
CA ARG A 179 0.54 -0.58 17.81
C ARG A 179 -0.93 -0.60 18.18
N TRP A 180 -1.72 0.31 17.61
CA TRP A 180 -3.16 0.33 17.82
C TRP A 180 -3.81 -0.99 17.35
N VAL A 181 -3.43 -1.50 16.18
CA VAL A 181 -3.94 -2.79 15.66
C VAL A 181 -3.60 -3.95 16.62
N LEU A 182 -2.36 -4.01 17.12
CA LEU A 182 -1.92 -5.02 18.08
C LEU A 182 -2.67 -4.99 19.41
N GLN A 183 -3.15 -3.81 19.82
CA GLN A 183 -3.94 -3.63 21.04
C GLN A 183 -5.41 -4.02 20.87
N HIS A 184 -5.93 -4.01 19.63
CA HIS A 184 -7.37 -4.16 19.39
C HIS A 184 -7.74 -5.45 18.67
N PHE A 185 -6.78 -6.13 18.02
CA PHE A 185 -7.05 -7.31 17.20
C PHE A 185 -6.06 -8.44 17.48
N PRO A 186 -6.51 -9.72 17.36
CA PRO A 186 -5.65 -10.89 17.53
C PRO A 186 -4.76 -11.08 16.29
N VAL A 187 -3.73 -10.28 16.16
CA VAL A 187 -2.80 -10.30 15.01
C VAL A 187 -1.44 -10.88 15.38
N ARG A 188 -0.70 -11.33 14.38
CA ARG A 188 0.69 -11.77 14.52
C ARG A 188 1.61 -10.56 14.62
N THR A 189 2.77 -10.74 15.26
CA THR A 189 3.75 -9.66 15.53
C THR A 189 4.98 -9.72 14.63
N ASP A 190 5.19 -10.85 13.92
CA ASP A 190 6.35 -11.02 13.06
C ASP A 190 6.16 -10.29 11.71
N ARG A 191 7.25 -9.76 11.16
CA ARG A 191 7.24 -9.04 9.88
C ARG A 191 6.76 -9.86 8.68
N GLY A 192 6.90 -11.20 8.74
CA GLY A 192 6.41 -12.12 7.71
C GLY A 192 4.89 -12.24 7.69
N SER A 193 4.21 -11.61 8.63
CA SER A 193 2.76 -11.54 8.77
C SER A 193 2.18 -10.14 8.53
N TRP A 194 2.99 -9.17 8.08
CA TRP A 194 2.56 -7.80 7.79
C TRP A 194 2.96 -7.39 6.37
N ALA A 195 1.99 -6.95 5.59
CA ALA A 195 2.18 -6.44 4.24
C ALA A 195 1.46 -5.12 4.04
N ALA A 196 2.07 -4.19 3.29
CA ALA A 196 1.43 -2.95 2.86
C ALA A 196 0.96 -3.08 1.41
N VAL A 197 -0.28 -2.69 1.10
CA VAL A 197 -0.87 -2.81 -0.24
C VAL A 197 -1.53 -1.49 -0.62
N GLY A 198 -1.14 -0.90 -1.74
CA GLY A 198 -1.71 0.38 -2.14
C GLY A 198 -1.65 0.64 -3.63
N TYR A 199 -2.39 1.67 -4.06
CA TYR A 199 -2.42 2.11 -5.44
C TYR A 199 -2.11 3.60 -5.56
N SER A 200 -1.47 4.01 -6.66
CA SER A 200 -1.10 5.41 -6.91
C SER A 200 -0.26 5.97 -5.75
N PHE A 201 -0.65 7.09 -5.17
CA PHE A 201 -0.12 7.64 -3.92
C PHE A 201 -0.01 6.59 -2.80
N GLY A 202 -1.07 5.78 -2.55
CA GLY A 202 -1.01 4.70 -1.56
C GLY A 202 -0.04 3.59 -1.94
N GLY A 203 0.23 3.38 -3.23
CA GLY A 203 1.27 2.47 -3.72
C GLY A 203 2.67 2.97 -3.37
N TRP A 204 2.93 4.26 -3.51
CA TRP A 204 4.14 4.91 -3.01
C TRP A 204 4.28 4.72 -1.50
N CYS A 205 3.22 5.04 -0.73
CA CYS A 205 3.21 4.88 0.72
C CYS A 205 3.50 3.44 1.15
N ALA A 206 2.95 2.44 0.42
CA ALA A 206 3.21 1.02 0.70
C ALA A 206 4.67 0.64 0.44
N ALA A 207 5.26 1.10 -0.67
CA ALA A 207 6.67 0.89 -0.98
C ALA A 207 7.58 1.54 0.08
N SER A 208 7.28 2.80 0.44
CA SER A 208 8.03 3.55 1.45
C SER A 208 7.97 2.87 2.81
N ALA A 209 6.76 2.50 3.28
CA ALA A 209 6.58 1.81 4.56
C ALA A 209 7.39 0.50 4.61
N ALA A 210 7.31 -0.36 3.58
CA ALA A 210 8.02 -1.63 3.59
C ALA A 210 9.55 -1.46 3.47
N MET A 211 10.02 -0.60 2.57
CA MET A 211 11.46 -0.45 2.34
C MET A 211 12.19 0.29 3.46
N ARG A 212 11.52 1.22 4.13
CA ARG A 212 12.11 2.00 5.22
C ARG A 212 11.91 1.35 6.59
N HIS A 213 10.87 0.51 6.72
CA HIS A 213 10.56 -0.25 7.94
C HIS A 213 10.46 -1.76 7.67
N PRO A 214 11.56 -2.39 7.20
CA PRO A 214 11.58 -3.82 6.89
C PRO A 214 11.46 -4.69 8.15
N ASP A 215 11.62 -4.13 9.32
CA ASP A 215 11.37 -4.74 10.62
C ASP A 215 9.87 -4.89 10.94
N VAL A 216 9.02 -4.09 10.31
CA VAL A 216 7.56 -4.12 10.46
C VAL A 216 6.91 -4.88 9.31
N PHE A 217 7.25 -4.56 8.06
CA PHE A 217 6.64 -5.11 6.87
C PHE A 217 7.59 -6.02 6.10
N GLY A 218 7.16 -7.25 5.83
CA GLY A 218 7.92 -8.20 5.00
C GLY A 218 7.70 -7.99 3.51
N ALA A 219 6.58 -7.38 3.11
CA ALA A 219 6.27 -7.14 1.70
C ALA A 219 5.42 -5.89 1.45
N ALA A 220 5.45 -5.41 0.19
CA ALA A 220 4.50 -4.46 -0.33
C ALA A 220 3.94 -4.89 -1.70
N ILE A 221 2.66 -4.52 -1.96
CA ILE A 221 2.04 -4.55 -3.29
C ILE A 221 1.80 -3.10 -3.72
N VAL A 222 2.37 -2.74 -4.88
CA VAL A 222 2.44 -1.38 -5.42
C VAL A 222 1.73 -1.34 -6.77
N LEU A 223 0.49 -0.85 -6.78
CA LEU A 223 -0.36 -0.78 -7.97
C LEU A 223 -0.27 0.62 -8.59
N GLN A 224 0.46 0.76 -9.70
CA GLN A 224 0.77 2.06 -10.32
C GLN A 224 1.24 3.12 -9.30
N GLY A 225 2.00 2.70 -8.28
CA GLY A 225 2.70 3.61 -7.38
C GLY A 225 4.04 4.05 -7.97
N TYR A 226 4.69 4.97 -7.30
CA TYR A 226 6.00 5.49 -7.66
C TYR A 226 7.03 5.23 -6.54
N PHE A 227 8.31 5.61 -6.74
CA PHE A 227 9.40 5.26 -5.83
C PHE A 227 10.22 6.49 -5.36
N ARG A 228 9.61 7.66 -5.45
CA ARG A 228 10.06 8.94 -4.86
C ARG A 228 8.84 9.75 -4.52
N PRO A 229 8.87 10.58 -3.46
CA PRO A 229 7.73 11.48 -3.18
C PRO A 229 7.52 12.46 -4.35
N ASP A 230 6.27 12.69 -4.71
CA ASP A 230 5.86 13.58 -5.79
C ASP A 230 4.75 14.53 -5.32
N PHE A 231 5.12 15.69 -4.84
CA PHE A 231 4.17 16.72 -4.40
C PHE A 231 3.54 17.50 -5.57
N GLY A 232 3.80 17.10 -6.82
CA GLY A 232 3.31 17.79 -8.00
C GLY A 232 3.78 19.25 -8.05
N SER A 233 2.83 20.18 -8.08
CA SER A 233 3.12 21.62 -8.02
C SER A 233 3.17 22.19 -6.59
N ALA A 234 2.85 21.39 -5.56
CA ALA A 234 2.91 21.84 -4.18
C ALA A 234 4.35 21.82 -3.65
N ALA A 235 4.66 22.74 -2.75
CA ALA A 235 5.94 22.69 -2.07
C ALA A 235 5.94 21.55 -1.03
N PRO A 236 7.03 20.78 -0.92
CA PRO A 236 7.14 19.78 0.15
C PRO A 236 7.15 20.48 1.52
N PRO A 237 6.78 19.76 2.59
CA PRO A 237 6.84 20.33 3.94
C PRO A 237 8.23 20.85 4.28
N ALA A 238 8.30 22.04 4.90
CA ALA A 238 9.57 22.67 5.23
C ALA A 238 10.44 21.79 6.15
N GLY A 239 11.74 21.72 5.86
CA GLY A 239 12.72 20.99 6.67
C GLY A 239 12.73 19.47 6.48
N VAL A 240 11.91 18.90 5.61
CA VAL A 240 11.94 17.47 5.31
C VAL A 240 13.11 17.13 4.37
N ASP A 241 13.96 16.18 4.77
CA ASP A 241 14.99 15.64 3.88
C ASP A 241 14.42 14.57 2.94
N LEU A 242 13.92 14.99 1.80
CA LEU A 242 13.34 14.10 0.79
C LEU A 242 14.35 13.10 0.19
N ARG A 243 15.67 13.32 0.33
CA ARG A 243 16.69 12.36 -0.12
C ARG A 243 16.60 11.03 0.64
N GLY A 244 16.17 11.09 1.90
CA GLY A 244 15.88 9.90 2.71
C GLY A 244 14.70 9.08 2.18
N TYR A 245 13.84 9.69 1.37
CA TYR A 245 12.67 9.05 0.77
C TYR A 245 12.88 8.64 -0.69
N ASP A 246 14.06 8.83 -1.29
CA ASP A 246 14.38 8.30 -2.63
C ASP A 246 14.64 6.79 -2.57
N LEU A 247 13.58 6.00 -2.79
CA LEU A 247 13.65 4.54 -2.75
C LEU A 247 14.48 3.95 -3.92
N VAL A 248 14.59 4.66 -5.02
CA VAL A 248 15.48 4.25 -6.13
C VAL A 248 16.95 4.35 -5.69
N ALA A 249 17.29 5.45 -5.02
CA ALA A 249 18.62 5.61 -4.47
C ALA A 249 18.89 4.62 -3.32
N ALA A 250 17.90 4.36 -2.47
CA ALA A 250 17.99 3.34 -1.41
C ALA A 250 18.23 1.95 -1.98
N ALA A 251 17.50 1.53 -3.02
CA ALA A 251 17.68 0.23 -3.67
C ALA A 251 19.11 0.02 -4.22
N LYS A 252 19.78 1.10 -4.64
CA LYS A 252 21.18 1.05 -5.09
C LYS A 252 22.17 0.99 -3.94
N ARG A 253 21.96 1.73 -2.86
CA ARG A 253 22.96 1.88 -1.78
C ARG A 253 22.76 0.90 -0.65
N THR A 254 21.54 0.78 -0.18
CA THR A 254 21.14 0.03 1.01
C THR A 254 19.87 -0.77 0.73
N PRO A 255 19.94 -1.81 -0.13
CA PRO A 255 18.74 -2.57 -0.49
C PRO A 255 18.08 -3.18 0.74
N ALA A 256 16.78 -2.93 0.90
CA ALA A 256 16.01 -3.41 2.03
C ALA A 256 15.68 -4.91 1.89
N ALA A 257 15.62 -5.61 3.00
CA ALA A 257 15.27 -7.03 3.07
C ALA A 257 13.74 -7.23 3.01
N VAL A 258 13.11 -6.87 1.88
CA VAL A 258 11.65 -6.93 1.66
C VAL A 258 11.31 -7.49 0.29
N SER A 259 10.08 -7.97 0.14
CA SER A 259 9.52 -8.39 -1.14
C SER A 259 8.53 -7.34 -1.67
N ILE A 260 8.71 -6.92 -2.92
CA ILE A 260 7.85 -5.94 -3.59
C ILE A 260 7.18 -6.62 -4.79
N TRP A 261 5.85 -6.60 -4.83
CA TRP A 261 5.12 -6.85 -6.06
C TRP A 261 4.65 -5.52 -6.62
N MET A 262 4.88 -5.28 -7.89
CA MET A 262 4.48 -4.02 -8.50
C MET A 262 3.79 -4.21 -9.85
N ALA A 263 2.75 -3.42 -10.12
CA ALA A 263 2.15 -3.25 -11.43
C ALA A 263 2.42 -1.83 -11.93
N THR A 264 2.88 -1.70 -13.15
CA THR A 264 3.10 -0.40 -13.80
C THR A 264 2.82 -0.51 -15.30
N SER A 265 2.60 0.61 -15.97
CA SER A 265 2.40 0.68 -17.42
C SER A 265 3.41 1.63 -18.05
N ARG A 266 3.95 1.25 -19.23
CA ARG A 266 4.93 2.08 -19.95
C ARG A 266 4.40 3.45 -20.37
N GLU A 267 3.09 3.57 -20.52
CA GLU A 267 2.41 4.82 -20.89
C GLU A 267 1.98 5.64 -19.66
N ASP A 268 2.09 5.11 -18.44
CA ASP A 268 1.80 5.84 -17.22
C ASP A 268 2.93 6.81 -16.88
N ARG A 269 2.77 8.05 -17.27
CA ARG A 269 3.79 9.10 -17.12
C ARG A 269 4.03 9.48 -15.65
N LEU A 270 3.08 9.21 -14.77
CA LEU A 270 3.22 9.48 -13.34
C LEU A 270 4.08 8.42 -12.65
N SER A 271 3.70 7.14 -12.77
CA SER A 271 4.35 6.08 -11.99
C SER A 271 5.51 5.41 -12.71
N TYR A 272 5.46 5.25 -14.04
CA TYR A 272 6.43 4.44 -14.78
C TYR A 272 7.88 4.93 -14.69
N PRO A 273 8.20 6.24 -14.79
CA PRO A 273 9.57 6.69 -14.79
C PRO A 273 10.36 6.26 -13.55
N SER A 274 9.80 6.46 -12.35
CA SER A 274 10.46 6.05 -11.11
C SER A 274 10.37 4.54 -10.88
N SER A 275 9.29 3.89 -11.32
CA SER A 275 9.11 2.43 -11.26
C SER A 275 10.15 1.69 -12.12
N ALA A 276 10.41 2.16 -13.35
CA ALA A 276 11.44 1.60 -14.21
C ALA A 276 12.85 1.78 -13.63
N GLN A 277 13.13 2.95 -13.06
CA GLN A 277 14.40 3.22 -12.38
C GLN A 277 14.58 2.36 -11.13
N PHE A 278 13.52 2.15 -10.34
CA PHE A 278 13.54 1.29 -9.18
C PHE A 278 13.81 -0.16 -9.59
N LEU A 279 13.11 -0.67 -10.60
CA LEU A 279 13.30 -2.04 -11.09
C LEU A 279 14.73 -2.28 -11.59
N ALA A 280 15.32 -1.29 -12.28
CA ALA A 280 16.72 -1.35 -12.72
C ALA A 280 17.74 -1.22 -11.57
N ALA A 281 17.36 -0.62 -10.45
CA ALA A 281 18.20 -0.42 -9.28
C ALA A 281 18.11 -1.56 -8.27
N ALA A 282 17.00 -2.29 -8.25
CA ALA A 282 16.71 -3.34 -7.28
C ALA A 282 17.72 -4.49 -7.36
N ARG A 283 18.17 -4.93 -6.19
CA ARG A 283 19.12 -6.04 -6.03
C ARG A 283 18.91 -6.73 -4.68
N PRO A 284 19.37 -7.98 -4.52
CA PRO A 284 19.27 -8.66 -3.23
C PRO A 284 19.89 -7.81 -2.09
N PRO A 285 19.29 -7.87 -0.86
CA PRO A 285 18.21 -8.75 -0.46
C PRO A 285 16.79 -8.30 -0.90
N THR A 286 16.61 -7.15 -1.56
CA THR A 286 15.30 -6.76 -2.06
C THR A 286 14.84 -7.73 -3.16
N HIS A 287 13.67 -8.34 -2.97
CA HIS A 287 13.00 -9.15 -3.99
C HIS A 287 11.92 -8.31 -4.68
N VAL A 288 11.92 -8.31 -6.01
CA VAL A 288 10.91 -7.59 -6.81
C VAL A 288 10.29 -8.54 -7.82
N THR A 289 8.95 -8.53 -7.89
CA THR A 289 8.16 -9.12 -8.97
C THR A 289 7.36 -8.00 -9.61
N ALA A 290 7.64 -7.70 -10.88
CA ALA A 290 7.00 -6.60 -11.60
C ALA A 290 6.12 -7.12 -12.74
N ALA A 291 4.87 -6.68 -12.79
CA ALA A 291 3.96 -6.80 -13.92
C ALA A 291 4.00 -5.50 -14.73
N VAL A 292 4.69 -5.50 -15.87
CA VAL A 292 4.85 -4.32 -16.71
C VAL A 292 3.93 -4.41 -17.92
N LEU A 293 2.90 -3.55 -17.95
CA LEU A 293 1.97 -3.45 -19.07
C LEU A 293 2.59 -2.56 -20.16
N PRO A 294 2.40 -2.91 -21.45
CA PRO A 294 2.89 -2.08 -22.54
C PRO A 294 2.08 -0.80 -22.72
N ARG A 295 0.80 -0.79 -22.33
CA ARG A 295 -0.14 0.31 -22.51
C ARG A 295 -1.00 0.52 -21.29
N GLY A 296 -1.59 1.71 -21.19
CA GLY A 296 -2.56 2.13 -20.18
C GLY A 296 -2.07 3.33 -19.37
N GLY A 297 -2.92 4.34 -19.24
CA GLY A 297 -2.67 5.52 -18.40
C GLY A 297 -2.83 5.23 -16.90
N HIS A 298 -2.80 6.28 -16.11
CA HIS A 298 -2.86 6.19 -14.64
C HIS A 298 -4.32 6.05 -14.17
N ARG A 299 -4.85 4.83 -14.13
CA ARG A 299 -6.24 4.57 -13.71
C ARG A 299 -6.45 3.14 -13.19
N ASN A 300 -7.49 2.98 -12.37
CA ASN A 300 -7.81 1.70 -11.73
C ASN A 300 -7.99 0.55 -12.73
N ALA A 301 -8.68 0.78 -13.86
CA ALA A 301 -8.94 -0.24 -14.87
C ALA A 301 -7.67 -0.89 -15.46
N VAL A 302 -6.51 -0.24 -15.33
CA VAL A 302 -5.22 -0.77 -15.81
C VAL A 302 -4.67 -1.83 -14.87
N TRP A 303 -4.73 -1.63 -13.58
CA TRP A 303 -4.14 -2.53 -12.59
C TRP A 303 -5.15 -3.45 -11.89
N GLN A 304 -6.44 -3.11 -11.86
CA GLN A 304 -7.47 -3.95 -11.22
C GLN A 304 -7.46 -5.41 -11.71
N PRO A 305 -7.31 -5.71 -13.01
CA PRO A 305 -7.22 -7.10 -13.48
C PRO A 305 -6.05 -7.89 -12.91
N LEU A 306 -5.04 -7.22 -12.38
CA LEU A 306 -3.83 -7.84 -11.81
C LEU A 306 -3.92 -8.09 -10.30
N ILE A 307 -4.96 -7.59 -9.63
CA ILE A 307 -5.11 -7.77 -8.17
C ILE A 307 -5.13 -9.25 -7.77
N PRO A 308 -5.85 -10.17 -8.45
CA PRO A 308 -5.84 -11.57 -8.08
C PRO A 308 -4.43 -12.20 -8.10
N GLN A 309 -3.62 -11.82 -9.10
CA GLN A 309 -2.22 -12.26 -9.19
C GLN A 309 -1.38 -11.69 -8.03
N ALA A 310 -1.57 -10.42 -7.67
CA ALA A 310 -0.87 -9.79 -6.56
C ALA A 310 -1.20 -10.44 -5.21
N MET A 311 -2.48 -10.76 -4.97
CA MET A 311 -2.91 -11.43 -3.74
C MET A 311 -2.39 -12.87 -3.65
N SER A 312 -2.42 -13.61 -4.77
CA SER A 312 -1.81 -14.96 -4.84
C SER A 312 -0.31 -14.92 -4.60
N TRP A 313 0.38 -13.91 -5.16
CA TRP A 313 1.81 -13.69 -4.91
C TRP A 313 2.09 -13.42 -3.42
N LEU A 314 1.27 -12.61 -2.75
CA LEU A 314 1.44 -12.34 -1.32
C LEU A 314 1.34 -13.63 -0.49
N GLY A 315 0.33 -14.46 -0.77
CA GLY A 315 0.16 -15.76 -0.13
C GLY A 315 1.31 -16.73 -0.38
N ALA A 316 1.94 -16.69 -1.56
CA ALA A 316 3.09 -17.53 -1.88
C ALA A 316 4.42 -16.98 -1.34
N THR A 317 4.49 -15.69 -0.99
CA THR A 317 5.74 -14.99 -0.68
C THR A 317 5.99 -14.87 0.81
N LEU A 318 4.99 -14.48 1.61
CA LEU A 318 5.15 -14.27 3.05
C LEU A 318 4.61 -15.45 3.85
N PRO A 319 5.40 -16.03 4.79
CA PRO A 319 5.00 -17.19 5.59
C PRO A 319 3.71 -17.00 6.36
N GLY A 320 3.47 -15.79 6.89
CA GLY A 320 2.25 -15.49 7.64
C GLY A 320 0.98 -15.51 6.80
N PHE A 321 1.10 -15.40 5.48
CA PHE A 321 0.00 -15.38 4.53
C PHE A 321 -0.18 -16.71 3.76
N HIS A 322 0.63 -17.73 4.04
CA HIS A 322 0.43 -19.06 3.47
C HIS A 322 -0.92 -19.63 3.92
N ALA A 323 -1.73 -20.12 2.96
CA ALA A 323 -3.08 -20.63 3.20
C ALA A 323 -3.11 -22.04 3.77
#